data_a4f9a9ac99bb37b15d6db0c429ba5cfa
#
_entry.id   a4f9a9ac99bb37b15d6db0c429ba5cfa
#
_cell.length_a   1.000
_cell.length_b   1.000
_cell.length_c   1.000
_cell.angle_alpha   90.00
_cell.angle_beta   90.00
_cell.angle_gamma   90.00
#
_symmetry.space_group_name_H-M   'P 1'
#
loop_
_entity.id
_entity.type
_entity.pdbx_description
1 polymer ?
#
loop_
_entity_poly.entity_id
_entity_poly.type
_entity_poly.pdbx_seq_one_letter_code
_entity_poly.pdbx_strand_id
1 'polypeptide(L)'
;MYILQESLFSFEELQKLESKERLPIFFSALDLRPYAKELRSRSPRGADGHCRQGILRALLAAPLENISTFTGLHRRLDMDLRFRYQCGLRLDREAPSVATLSRVFADLTSKDLAKRLFEDLVTRCKQEGIIDGCHVAIDSAAIHAYEKKQPKRKSELTGNANWGAKFDSFGNKIKWFGYKLHLAVDTKSELPMALEVTPAHVHDGDLAPNLMEQVAVRTKVEFFVLDAGYDQLKNYETARNLKAQAIIPMNLRNEKEPPAGMMSNGTPCCSMGFPMTYWGAVGDILKFRCPHATGKVDCPLGMAACSSSNYGMVVKVDTTSDLRRYSTPHRDSKRWKELYHERTSVERCNARLKTFLTADAMHVWGIRKVTTHQYLNAIVLLASALAMAGHSSKAAA
;
A
#
# COMPACT_ATOMS: atom_id res chain seq x y z
N MET A 1 14.35 35.86 -43.24
CA MET A 1 15.74 35.66 -42.78
C MET A 1 15.67 35.38 -41.28
N TYR A 2 15.85 34.13 -40.90
CA TYR A 2 15.90 33.76 -39.48
C TYR A 2 17.32 34.05 -38.98
N ILE A 3 17.48 34.97 -38.06
CA ILE A 3 18.74 35.17 -37.34
C ILE A 3 18.86 34.02 -36.36
N LEU A 4 19.74 33.08 -36.65
CA LEU A 4 20.18 32.07 -35.65
C LEU A 4 20.99 32.83 -34.62
N GLN A 5 20.36 33.12 -33.48
CA GLN A 5 21.07 33.67 -32.32
C GLN A 5 21.89 32.54 -31.76
N GLU A 6 23.20 32.57 -31.92
CA GLU A 6 24.10 31.64 -31.23
C GLU A 6 23.96 31.89 -29.73
N SER A 7 23.45 30.89 -29.03
CA SER A 7 23.39 30.95 -27.55
C SER A 7 24.83 30.86 -27.02
N LEU A 8 25.18 31.72 -26.06
CA LEU A 8 26.46 31.69 -25.37
C LEU A 8 26.72 30.35 -24.64
N PHE A 9 25.64 29.65 -24.29
CA PHE A 9 25.67 28.34 -23.64
C PHE A 9 24.91 27.34 -24.47
N SER A 10 25.41 26.12 -24.54
CA SER A 10 24.65 24.99 -25.11
C SER A 10 23.38 24.70 -24.27
N PHE A 11 22.41 24.07 -24.90
CA PHE A 11 21.19 23.65 -24.16
C PHE A 11 21.51 22.76 -22.94
N GLU A 12 22.55 21.94 -23.04
CA GLU A 12 23.01 21.08 -21.92
C GLU A 12 23.63 21.90 -20.79
N GLU A 13 24.37 22.95 -21.08
CA GLU A 13 24.93 23.86 -20.07
C GLU A 13 23.85 24.66 -19.37
N LEU A 14 22.84 25.15 -20.12
CA LEU A 14 21.68 25.82 -19.54
C LEU A 14 20.90 24.90 -18.58
N GLN A 15 20.78 23.62 -18.91
CA GLN A 15 20.12 22.63 -18.04
C GLN A 15 20.92 22.35 -16.76
N LYS A 16 22.26 22.41 -16.80
CA LYS A 16 23.11 22.24 -15.61
C LYS A 16 23.02 23.40 -14.63
N LEU A 17 22.73 24.62 -15.11
CA LEU A 17 22.54 25.81 -14.28
C LEU A 17 21.29 25.75 -13.38
N GLU A 18 20.31 24.90 -13.71
CA GLU A 18 19.06 24.72 -12.97
C GLU A 18 19.06 23.41 -12.16
N SER A 19 20.01 23.26 -11.24
CA SER A 19 20.25 22.04 -10.48
C SER A 19 19.14 21.64 -9.47
N LYS A 20 18.14 22.49 -9.24
CA LYS A 20 17.07 22.29 -8.24
C LYS A 20 15.77 21.74 -8.84
N GLU A 21 15.82 21.08 -9.99
CA GLU A 21 14.63 20.56 -10.61
C GLU A 21 14.15 19.23 -10.06
N ARG A 22 12.83 19.11 -10.00
CA ARG A 22 12.14 17.92 -9.47
C ARG A 22 12.60 16.61 -10.13
N LEU A 23 12.66 16.56 -11.48
CA LEU A 23 13.00 15.34 -12.22
C LEU A 23 14.46 14.91 -12.07
N PRO A 24 15.48 15.77 -12.20
CA PRO A 24 16.87 15.40 -11.90
C PRO A 24 17.06 14.88 -10.47
N ILE A 25 16.43 15.53 -9.47
CA ILE A 25 16.49 15.08 -8.06
C ILE A 25 15.82 13.70 -7.94
N PHE A 26 14.64 13.53 -8.50
CA PHE A 26 13.93 12.25 -8.51
C PHE A 26 14.75 11.13 -9.15
N PHE A 27 15.32 11.37 -10.33
CA PHE A 27 16.13 10.36 -11.02
C PHE A 27 17.46 10.06 -10.33
N SER A 28 18.00 10.97 -9.52
CA SER A 28 19.22 10.70 -8.76
C SER A 28 19.05 9.60 -7.72
N ALA A 29 17.82 9.35 -7.26
CA ALA A 29 17.50 8.27 -6.34
C ALA A 29 17.36 6.90 -7.01
N LEU A 30 17.43 6.81 -8.36
CA LEU A 30 17.11 5.60 -9.12
C LEU A 30 18.32 5.07 -9.90
N ASP A 31 18.76 3.85 -9.63
CA ASP A 31 19.64 3.12 -10.56
C ASP A 31 18.80 2.25 -11.50
N LEU A 32 18.54 2.77 -12.69
CA LEU A 32 17.75 2.11 -13.73
C LEU A 32 18.58 1.29 -14.72
N ARG A 33 19.91 1.27 -14.59
CA ARG A 33 20.82 0.57 -15.54
C ARG A 33 20.57 -0.94 -15.62
N PRO A 34 20.40 -1.68 -14.52
CA PRO A 34 20.13 -3.12 -14.58
C PRO A 34 18.84 -3.43 -15.36
N TYR A 35 17.77 -2.69 -15.07
CA TYR A 35 16.44 -2.86 -15.70
C TYR A 35 16.46 -2.47 -17.18
N ALA A 36 17.15 -1.38 -17.53
CA ALA A 36 17.31 -0.94 -18.91
C ALA A 36 18.10 -1.96 -19.75
N LYS A 37 19.08 -2.65 -19.15
CA LYS A 37 19.84 -3.73 -19.81
C LYS A 37 18.92 -4.90 -20.19
N GLU A 38 18.01 -5.29 -19.31
CA GLU A 38 17.04 -6.36 -19.56
C GLU A 38 15.98 -5.99 -20.61
N LEU A 39 15.70 -4.69 -20.78
CA LEU A 39 14.77 -4.16 -21.79
C LEU A 39 15.42 -4.01 -23.18
N ARG A 40 16.72 -4.23 -23.34
CA ARG A 40 17.37 -4.15 -24.65
C ARG A 40 16.92 -5.28 -25.56
N SER A 41 16.81 -4.98 -26.85
CA SER A 41 16.62 -6.01 -27.88
C SER A 41 17.84 -6.95 -27.90
N ARG A 42 17.57 -8.24 -28.02
CA ARG A 42 18.63 -9.25 -28.18
C ARG A 42 19.18 -9.31 -29.60
N SER A 43 18.47 -8.76 -30.58
CA SER A 43 18.90 -8.77 -31.97
C SER A 43 19.92 -7.64 -32.24
N PRO A 44 21.11 -7.93 -32.75
CA PRO A 44 22.08 -6.93 -33.19
C PRO A 44 21.70 -6.31 -34.53
N ARG A 45 20.66 -6.85 -35.21
CA ARG A 45 20.24 -6.42 -36.55
C ARG A 45 19.12 -5.39 -36.45
N GLY A 46 19.23 -4.26 -37.09
CA GLY A 46 18.22 -3.20 -37.14
C GLY A 46 18.77 -1.84 -36.74
N ALA A 47 17.96 -0.78 -36.93
CA ALA A 47 18.32 0.56 -36.54
C ALA A 47 18.47 0.66 -34.98
N ASP A 48 19.41 1.50 -34.54
CA ASP A 48 19.59 1.85 -33.15
C ASP A 48 18.28 2.42 -32.58
N GLY A 49 17.65 1.66 -31.68
CA GLY A 49 16.44 2.11 -30.99
C GLY A 49 16.72 3.20 -29.96
N HIS A 50 15.68 3.80 -29.44
CA HIS A 50 15.79 4.76 -28.33
C HIS A 50 16.44 4.12 -27.10
N CYS A 51 17.16 4.93 -26.32
CA CYS A 51 17.75 4.54 -25.05
C CYS A 51 16.69 3.96 -24.09
N ARG A 52 16.83 2.69 -23.70
CA ARG A 52 15.86 2.01 -22.83
C ARG A 52 15.78 2.63 -21.44
N GLN A 53 16.90 3.10 -20.91
CA GLN A 53 16.93 3.84 -19.65
C GLN A 53 16.16 5.16 -19.76
N GLY A 54 16.29 5.87 -20.88
CA GLY A 54 15.53 7.10 -21.13
C GLY A 54 14.02 6.85 -21.23
N ILE A 55 13.60 5.77 -21.90
CA ILE A 55 12.17 5.40 -21.97
C ILE A 55 11.68 5.01 -20.57
N LEU A 56 12.45 4.25 -19.79
CA LEU A 56 12.06 3.86 -18.43
C LEU A 56 11.93 5.09 -17.52
N ARG A 57 12.84 6.07 -17.62
CA ARG A 57 12.70 7.35 -16.94
C ARG A 57 11.43 8.10 -17.37
N ALA A 58 11.12 8.13 -18.66
CA ALA A 58 9.90 8.76 -19.15
C ALA A 58 8.62 8.07 -18.61
N LEU A 59 8.60 6.74 -18.54
CA LEU A 59 7.48 5.97 -17.95
C LEU A 59 7.32 6.23 -16.45
N LEU A 60 8.41 6.47 -15.72
CA LEU A 60 8.37 6.84 -14.28
C LEU A 60 8.04 8.32 -14.08
N ALA A 61 8.47 9.19 -14.98
CA ALA A 61 8.09 10.60 -14.95
C ALA A 61 6.61 10.83 -15.28
N ALA A 62 5.99 9.95 -16.08
CA ALA A 62 4.61 10.10 -16.48
C ALA A 62 3.64 10.22 -15.29
N PRO A 63 3.57 9.29 -14.31
CA PRO A 63 2.73 9.48 -13.14
C PRO A 63 3.16 10.68 -12.27
N LEU A 64 4.45 10.98 -12.16
CA LEU A 64 4.95 12.13 -11.41
C LEU A 64 4.48 13.47 -12.00
N GLU A 65 4.34 13.56 -13.32
CA GLU A 65 3.83 14.72 -14.08
C GLU A 65 2.30 14.60 -14.37
N ASN A 66 1.63 13.65 -13.74
CA ASN A 66 0.20 13.36 -13.93
C ASN A 66 -0.20 13.07 -15.39
N ILE A 67 0.68 12.40 -16.14
CA ILE A 67 0.45 11.99 -17.53
C ILE A 67 -0.04 10.54 -17.53
N SER A 68 -1.31 10.33 -17.86
CA SER A 68 -1.99 9.03 -17.74
C SER A 68 -1.93 8.18 -19.02
N THR A 69 -1.59 8.76 -20.19
CA THR A 69 -1.63 8.07 -21.49
C THR A 69 -0.28 8.05 -22.20
N PHE A 70 -0.01 7.00 -23.00
CA PHE A 70 1.19 6.97 -23.86
C PHE A 70 1.16 8.06 -24.92
N THR A 71 -0.01 8.45 -25.41
CA THR A 71 -0.17 9.57 -26.34
C THR A 71 0.20 10.89 -25.68
N GLY A 72 -0.25 11.11 -24.45
CA GLY A 72 0.13 12.30 -23.65
C GLY A 72 1.63 12.32 -23.37
N LEU A 73 2.23 11.17 -23.02
CA LEU A 73 3.65 11.05 -22.75
C LEU A 73 4.48 11.31 -24.04
N HIS A 74 4.08 10.73 -25.17
CA HIS A 74 4.72 11.00 -26.46
C HIS A 74 4.67 12.49 -26.79
N ARG A 75 3.49 13.13 -26.71
CA ARG A 75 3.31 14.54 -26.96
C ARG A 75 4.19 15.41 -26.04
N ARG A 76 4.28 15.06 -24.75
CA ARG A 76 5.14 15.77 -23.81
C ARG A 76 6.62 15.64 -24.17
N LEU A 77 7.08 14.45 -24.56
CA LEU A 77 8.45 14.20 -25.00
C LEU A 77 8.79 14.89 -26.34
N ASP A 78 7.81 15.05 -27.21
CA ASP A 78 7.99 15.67 -28.51
C ASP A 78 8.05 17.19 -28.43
N MET A 79 7.15 17.79 -27.67
CA MET A 79 6.99 19.24 -27.56
C MET A 79 7.91 19.90 -26.52
N ASP A 80 8.38 19.16 -25.49
CA ASP A 80 9.21 19.69 -24.42
C ASP A 80 10.61 19.05 -24.46
N LEU A 81 11.54 19.74 -25.08
CA LEU A 81 12.94 19.30 -25.21
C LEU A 81 13.63 19.18 -23.86
N ARG A 82 13.27 20.02 -22.87
CA ARG A 82 13.82 19.96 -21.53
C ARG A 82 13.38 18.67 -20.80
N PHE A 83 12.09 18.36 -20.83
CA PHE A 83 11.56 17.12 -20.27
C PHE A 83 12.20 15.89 -20.91
N ARG A 84 12.34 15.93 -22.25
CA ARG A 84 12.99 14.87 -23.04
C ARG A 84 14.45 14.67 -22.66
N TYR A 85 15.20 15.78 -22.50
CA TYR A 85 16.61 15.78 -22.07
C TYR A 85 16.74 15.22 -20.63
N GLN A 86 15.92 15.65 -19.70
CA GLN A 86 15.91 15.17 -18.32
C GLN A 86 15.61 13.67 -18.23
N CYS A 87 14.78 13.14 -19.11
CA CYS A 87 14.58 11.69 -19.26
C CYS A 87 15.81 10.97 -19.81
N GLY A 88 16.82 11.69 -20.32
CA GLY A 88 18.03 11.10 -20.95
C GLY A 88 17.79 10.55 -22.35
N LEU A 89 16.86 11.15 -23.08
CA LEU A 89 16.57 10.85 -24.48
C LEU A 89 17.30 11.86 -25.39
N ARG A 90 17.78 11.39 -26.54
CA ARG A 90 18.49 12.23 -27.52
C ARG A 90 17.58 13.30 -28.11
N LEU A 91 18.11 14.52 -28.25
CA LEU A 91 17.38 15.65 -28.83
C LEU A 91 17.51 15.74 -30.35
N ASP A 92 18.59 15.15 -30.91
CA ASP A 92 18.87 15.09 -32.36
C ASP A 92 18.08 14.00 -33.11
N ARG A 93 17.17 13.31 -32.45
CA ARG A 93 16.27 12.29 -33.04
C ARG A 93 14.83 12.60 -32.66
N GLU A 94 13.89 12.00 -33.31
CA GLU A 94 12.47 12.07 -32.95
C GLU A 94 12.19 11.50 -31.55
N ALA A 95 11.11 11.95 -30.93
CA ALA A 95 10.64 11.37 -29.68
C ALA A 95 10.19 9.91 -29.87
N PRO A 96 10.31 9.03 -28.86
CA PRO A 96 9.79 7.67 -28.93
C PRO A 96 8.30 7.68 -29.26
N SER A 97 7.91 6.99 -30.35
CA SER A 97 6.51 6.90 -30.75
C SER A 97 5.63 6.21 -29.69
N VAL A 98 4.33 6.44 -29.72
CA VAL A 98 3.34 5.77 -28.87
C VAL A 98 3.49 4.25 -28.92
N ALA A 99 3.72 3.69 -30.12
CA ALA A 99 3.95 2.25 -30.30
C ALA A 99 5.24 1.77 -29.60
N THR A 100 6.30 2.60 -29.62
CA THR A 100 7.57 2.29 -28.92
C THR A 100 7.38 2.31 -27.40
N LEU A 101 6.71 3.32 -26.86
CA LEU A 101 6.40 3.41 -25.44
C LEU A 101 5.54 2.22 -24.97
N SER A 102 4.51 1.88 -25.73
CA SER A 102 3.61 0.74 -25.44
C SER A 102 4.35 -0.60 -25.48
N ARG A 103 5.26 -0.82 -26.45
CA ARG A 103 6.07 -2.05 -26.53
C ARG A 103 7.02 -2.17 -25.33
N VAL A 104 7.73 -1.10 -24.98
CA VAL A 104 8.64 -1.14 -23.82
C VAL A 104 7.86 -1.35 -22.51
N PHE A 105 6.68 -0.75 -22.38
CA PHE A 105 5.80 -1.02 -21.23
C PHE A 105 5.32 -2.49 -21.20
N ALA A 106 5.01 -3.09 -22.35
CA ALA A 106 4.66 -4.51 -22.43
C ALA A 106 5.85 -5.42 -22.05
N ASP A 107 7.07 -5.06 -22.48
CA ASP A 107 8.29 -5.78 -22.10
C ASP A 107 8.57 -5.65 -20.59
N LEU A 108 8.39 -4.45 -20.02
CA LEU A 108 8.46 -4.19 -18.57
C LEU A 108 7.49 -5.08 -17.80
N THR A 109 6.26 -5.21 -18.32
CA THR A 109 5.20 -6.05 -17.75
C THR A 109 5.53 -7.53 -17.88
N SER A 110 5.97 -8.01 -19.05
CA SER A 110 6.22 -9.43 -19.29
C SER A 110 7.37 -10.00 -18.47
N LYS A 111 8.32 -9.14 -18.07
CA LYS A 111 9.51 -9.48 -17.30
C LYS A 111 9.40 -9.12 -15.82
N ASP A 112 8.24 -8.66 -15.36
CA ASP A 112 7.96 -8.21 -13.98
C ASP A 112 8.99 -7.20 -13.42
N LEU A 113 9.60 -6.38 -14.31
CA LEU A 113 10.68 -5.47 -13.92
C LEU A 113 10.20 -4.33 -13.02
N ALA A 114 8.96 -3.88 -13.16
CA ALA A 114 8.40 -2.85 -12.29
C ALA A 114 8.24 -3.38 -10.85
N LYS A 115 7.81 -4.63 -10.69
CA LYS A 115 7.73 -5.29 -9.37
C LYS A 115 9.12 -5.37 -8.72
N ARG A 116 10.11 -5.85 -9.46
CA ARG A 116 11.50 -5.97 -8.96
C ARG A 116 12.07 -4.61 -8.55
N LEU A 117 11.91 -3.58 -9.38
CA LEU A 117 12.35 -2.22 -9.05
C LEU A 117 11.65 -1.69 -7.79
N PHE A 118 10.34 -1.94 -7.64
CA PHE A 118 9.61 -1.59 -6.43
C PHE A 118 10.19 -2.28 -5.19
N GLU A 119 10.44 -3.59 -5.26
CA GLU A 119 10.99 -4.40 -4.18
C GLU A 119 12.40 -3.95 -3.77
N ASP A 120 13.25 -3.61 -4.74
CA ASP A 120 14.59 -3.08 -4.51
C ASP A 120 14.52 -1.70 -3.82
N LEU A 121 13.57 -0.84 -4.21
CA LEU A 121 13.38 0.46 -3.55
C LEU A 121 12.83 0.35 -2.14
N VAL A 122 11.90 -0.57 -1.88
CA VAL A 122 11.42 -0.86 -0.51
C VAL A 122 12.59 -1.31 0.37
N THR A 123 13.42 -2.22 -0.13
CA THR A 123 14.61 -2.69 0.59
C THR A 123 15.57 -1.54 0.88
N ARG A 124 15.81 -0.67 -0.08
CA ARG A 124 16.68 0.50 0.08
C ARG A 124 16.09 1.51 1.06
N CYS A 125 14.80 1.83 0.99
CA CYS A 125 14.13 2.70 1.96
C CYS A 125 14.24 2.15 3.39
N LYS A 126 14.19 0.83 3.55
CA LYS A 126 14.41 0.18 4.84
C LYS A 126 15.85 0.33 5.32
N GLN A 127 16.83 0.11 4.45
CA GLN A 127 18.27 0.24 4.77
C GLN A 127 18.64 1.68 5.14
N GLU A 128 18.04 2.68 4.47
CA GLU A 128 18.26 4.10 4.74
C GLU A 128 17.42 4.62 5.93
N GLY A 129 16.63 3.75 6.61
CA GLY A 129 15.85 4.10 7.80
C GLY A 129 14.61 4.97 7.50
N ILE A 130 14.22 5.12 6.22
CA ILE A 130 13.02 5.86 5.80
C ILE A 130 11.75 5.07 6.15
N ILE A 131 11.79 3.75 5.93
CA ILE A 131 10.73 2.81 6.32
C ILE A 131 11.14 2.16 7.64
N ASP A 132 10.27 2.26 8.66
CA ASP A 132 10.43 1.54 9.92
C ASP A 132 9.95 0.08 9.80
N GLY A 133 8.77 -0.13 9.26
CA GLY A 133 8.16 -1.42 9.02
C GLY A 133 7.78 -2.22 10.27
N CYS A 134 7.83 -1.62 11.48
CA CYS A 134 7.38 -2.28 12.71
C CYS A 134 5.85 -2.37 12.77
N HIS A 135 5.16 -1.33 12.33
CA HIS A 135 3.71 -1.29 12.22
C HIS A 135 3.31 -1.11 10.76
N VAL A 136 2.42 -1.98 10.28
CA VAL A 136 2.03 -2.03 8.86
C VAL A 136 0.51 -2.00 8.75
N ALA A 137 -0.01 -1.00 8.04
CA ALA A 137 -1.44 -0.91 7.74
C ALA A 137 -1.75 -1.56 6.39
N ILE A 138 -2.82 -2.38 6.33
CA ILE A 138 -3.26 -3.04 5.10
C ILE A 138 -4.68 -2.62 4.78
N ASP A 139 -4.90 -2.22 3.52
CA ASP A 139 -6.24 -1.88 3.01
C ASP A 139 -6.29 -2.03 1.49
N SER A 140 -7.50 -1.97 0.94
CA SER A 140 -7.75 -2.02 -0.49
C SER A 140 -8.44 -0.76 -1.01
N ALA A 141 -8.09 -0.39 -2.23
CA ALA A 141 -8.71 0.74 -2.92
C ALA A 141 -9.31 0.29 -4.26
N ALA A 142 -10.53 0.78 -4.57
CA ALA A 142 -11.15 0.55 -5.86
C ALA A 142 -10.38 1.26 -6.97
N ILE A 143 -10.12 0.58 -8.08
CA ILE A 143 -9.50 1.12 -9.30
C ILE A 143 -10.48 0.88 -10.46
N HIS A 144 -10.82 1.95 -11.18
CA HIS A 144 -11.73 1.87 -12.33
C HIS A 144 -11.02 1.29 -13.55
N ALA A 145 -11.66 0.35 -14.24
CA ALA A 145 -11.10 -0.22 -15.46
C ALA A 145 -11.22 0.75 -16.64
N TYR A 146 -10.20 0.76 -17.48
CA TYR A 146 -10.26 1.38 -18.81
C TYR A 146 -11.06 0.50 -19.81
N GLU A 147 -11.15 -0.80 -19.53
CA GLU A 147 -11.88 -1.77 -20.36
C GLU A 147 -13.37 -1.47 -20.39
N LYS A 148 -13.98 -1.84 -21.52
CA LYS A 148 -15.43 -1.74 -21.70
C LYS A 148 -16.15 -2.59 -20.66
N LYS A 149 -17.11 -2.01 -19.92
CA LYS A 149 -17.96 -2.74 -18.96
C LYS A 149 -18.61 -3.95 -19.61
N GLN A 150 -18.42 -5.12 -19.01
CA GLN A 150 -19.03 -6.37 -19.48
C GLN A 150 -20.21 -6.77 -18.59
N PRO A 151 -21.25 -7.45 -19.13
CA PRO A 151 -22.31 -8.04 -18.32
C PRO A 151 -21.76 -9.05 -17.33
N LYS A 152 -22.35 -9.12 -16.12
CA LYS A 152 -21.90 -10.00 -15.03
C LYS A 152 -21.64 -11.46 -15.45
N ARG A 153 -22.45 -12.01 -16.37
CA ARG A 153 -22.36 -13.40 -16.84
C ARG A 153 -21.12 -13.72 -17.69
N LYS A 154 -20.43 -12.70 -18.23
CA LYS A 154 -19.17 -12.88 -19.00
C LYS A 154 -17.92 -12.59 -18.20
N SER A 155 -18.04 -12.17 -16.94
CA SER A 155 -16.93 -11.72 -16.10
C SER A 155 -16.22 -12.84 -15.35
N GLU A 156 -16.61 -14.10 -15.52
CA GLU A 156 -15.97 -15.26 -14.89
C GLU A 156 -14.67 -15.68 -15.56
N LEU A 157 -14.29 -15.03 -16.64
CA LEU A 157 -13.05 -15.31 -17.36
C LEU A 157 -11.87 -14.56 -16.72
N THR A 158 -11.25 -15.23 -15.77
CA THR A 158 -9.83 -15.19 -15.39
C THR A 158 -9.06 -13.88 -15.64
N GLY A 159 -8.88 -13.10 -14.59
CA GLY A 159 -7.83 -12.06 -14.53
C GLY A 159 -8.16 -10.73 -15.20
N ASN A 160 -9.37 -10.54 -15.72
CA ASN A 160 -9.88 -9.30 -16.30
C ASN A 160 -10.65 -8.47 -15.27
N ALA A 161 -10.95 -7.20 -15.60
CA ALA A 161 -11.78 -6.33 -14.78
C ALA A 161 -13.14 -6.96 -14.44
N ASN A 162 -13.63 -6.73 -13.24
CA ASN A 162 -14.91 -7.28 -12.78
C ASN A 162 -15.69 -6.25 -11.95
N TRP A 163 -16.94 -6.56 -11.63
CA TRP A 163 -17.79 -5.73 -10.79
C TRP A 163 -17.43 -5.90 -9.31
N GLY A 164 -17.13 -4.78 -8.67
CA GLY A 164 -16.97 -4.66 -7.22
C GLY A 164 -18.12 -3.86 -6.61
N ALA A 165 -18.31 -4.01 -5.32
CA ALA A 165 -19.25 -3.21 -4.54
C ALA A 165 -18.70 -2.95 -3.14
N LYS A 166 -18.93 -1.75 -2.62
CA LYS A 166 -18.67 -1.37 -1.22
C LYS A 166 -19.81 -0.49 -0.72
N PHE A 167 -19.90 -0.34 0.59
CA PHE A 167 -20.78 0.66 1.20
C PHE A 167 -19.94 1.92 1.50
N ASP A 168 -20.54 3.08 1.27
CA ASP A 168 -19.97 4.35 1.71
C ASP A 168 -20.25 4.59 3.21
N SER A 169 -19.76 5.71 3.74
CA SER A 169 -19.98 6.12 5.13
C SER A 169 -21.44 6.41 5.47
N PHE A 170 -22.30 6.58 4.47
CA PHE A 170 -23.74 6.82 4.61
C PHE A 170 -24.56 5.54 4.44
N GLY A 171 -23.92 4.38 4.21
CA GLY A 171 -24.59 3.10 4.00
C GLY A 171 -25.08 2.86 2.57
N ASN A 172 -24.74 3.74 1.60
CA ASN A 172 -25.12 3.56 0.21
C ASN A 172 -24.18 2.56 -0.49
N LYS A 173 -24.78 1.66 -1.29
CA LYS A 173 -24.00 0.67 -2.05
C LYS A 173 -23.40 1.28 -3.31
N ILE A 174 -22.11 1.54 -3.32
CA ILE A 174 -21.33 1.97 -4.49
C ILE A 174 -20.87 0.75 -5.27
N LYS A 175 -21.11 0.73 -6.58
CA LYS A 175 -20.64 -0.33 -7.49
C LYS A 175 -19.66 0.27 -8.49
N TRP A 176 -18.57 -0.45 -8.79
CA TRP A 176 -17.65 -0.09 -9.87
C TRP A 176 -17.28 -1.30 -10.70
N PHE A 177 -16.82 -1.06 -11.91
CA PHE A 177 -16.24 -2.07 -12.79
C PHE A 177 -14.74 -1.83 -12.88
N GLY A 178 -13.94 -2.81 -12.48
CA GLY A 178 -12.49 -2.65 -12.47
C GLY A 178 -11.74 -3.65 -11.60
N TYR A 179 -10.81 -3.11 -10.85
CA TYR A 179 -9.85 -3.85 -10.03
C TYR A 179 -9.88 -3.33 -8.59
N LYS A 180 -9.15 -4.02 -7.72
CA LYS A 180 -8.76 -3.54 -6.40
C LYS A 180 -7.25 -3.47 -6.33
N LEU A 181 -6.74 -2.38 -5.80
CA LEU A 181 -5.36 -2.20 -5.39
C LEU A 181 -5.29 -2.50 -3.89
N HIS A 182 -4.60 -3.56 -3.52
CA HIS A 182 -4.34 -3.91 -2.13
C HIS A 182 -2.93 -3.42 -1.77
N LEU A 183 -2.80 -2.71 -0.67
CA LEU A 183 -1.54 -2.13 -0.19
C LEU A 183 -1.24 -2.59 1.23
N ALA A 184 0.01 -2.88 1.50
CA ALA A 184 0.60 -2.88 2.83
C ALA A 184 1.54 -1.68 2.94
N VAL A 185 1.34 -0.83 3.93
CA VAL A 185 1.96 0.48 4.07
C VAL A 185 2.60 0.62 5.46
N ASP A 186 3.84 1.09 5.52
CA ASP A 186 4.48 1.47 6.77
C ASP A 186 3.74 2.65 7.42
N THR A 187 3.33 2.49 8.68
CA THR A 187 2.46 3.49 9.33
C THR A 187 3.16 4.82 9.61
N LYS A 188 4.47 4.83 9.76
CA LYS A 188 5.26 6.04 10.03
C LYS A 188 5.57 6.84 8.78
N SER A 189 6.14 6.21 7.77
CA SER A 189 6.52 6.88 6.53
C SER A 189 5.36 7.01 5.55
N GLU A 190 4.30 6.23 5.73
CA GLU A 190 3.15 6.11 4.83
C GLU A 190 3.56 5.69 3.41
N LEU A 191 4.64 4.92 3.30
CA LEU A 191 5.16 4.38 2.05
C LEU A 191 4.70 2.94 1.82
N PRO A 192 4.40 2.56 0.58
CA PRO A 192 3.98 1.20 0.26
C PRO A 192 5.16 0.22 0.40
N MET A 193 4.93 -0.91 1.09
CA MET A 193 5.89 -1.99 1.30
C MET A 193 5.57 -3.24 0.50
N ALA A 194 4.28 -3.49 0.23
CA ALA A 194 3.80 -4.54 -0.67
C ALA A 194 2.55 -4.07 -1.40
N LEU A 195 2.33 -4.64 -2.58
CA LEU A 195 1.26 -4.25 -3.48
C LEU A 195 0.75 -5.48 -4.26
N GLU A 196 -0.57 -5.62 -4.32
CA GLU A 196 -1.26 -6.61 -5.14
C GLU A 196 -2.45 -5.98 -5.87
N VAL A 197 -2.73 -6.47 -7.07
CA VAL A 197 -3.91 -6.05 -7.84
C VAL A 197 -4.78 -7.27 -8.12
N THR A 198 -6.06 -7.15 -7.83
CA THR A 198 -7.05 -8.20 -8.11
C THR A 198 -8.24 -7.67 -8.89
N PRO A 199 -9.01 -8.53 -9.57
CA PRO A 199 -10.35 -8.16 -10.03
C PRO A 199 -11.22 -7.67 -8.87
N ALA A 200 -12.11 -6.71 -9.12
CA ALA A 200 -12.86 -6.02 -8.08
C ALA A 200 -13.80 -6.92 -7.22
N HIS A 201 -14.15 -8.12 -7.70
CA HIS A 201 -15.00 -9.06 -6.96
C HIS A 201 -14.25 -9.87 -5.87
N VAL A 202 -12.92 -9.92 -5.93
CA VAL A 202 -12.12 -10.68 -4.96
C VAL A 202 -12.26 -10.07 -3.57
N HIS A 203 -12.43 -10.93 -2.57
CA HIS A 203 -12.60 -10.48 -1.18
C HIS A 203 -11.28 -10.00 -0.59
N ASP A 204 -11.29 -8.83 0.07
CA ASP A 204 -10.08 -8.18 0.58
C ASP A 204 -9.34 -9.04 1.61
N GLY A 205 -10.08 -9.70 2.52
CA GLY A 205 -9.52 -10.57 3.53
C GLY A 205 -8.75 -11.78 2.99
N ASP A 206 -8.92 -12.12 1.69
CA ASP A 206 -8.21 -13.25 1.09
C ASP A 206 -6.78 -12.90 0.70
N LEU A 207 -6.49 -11.62 0.52
CA LEU A 207 -5.17 -11.10 0.10
C LEU A 207 -4.28 -10.70 1.27
N ALA A 208 -4.84 -10.45 2.45
CA ALA A 208 -4.07 -9.99 3.60
C ALA A 208 -2.92 -10.94 3.99
N PRO A 209 -3.09 -12.27 4.04
CA PRO A 209 -1.99 -13.19 4.34
C PRO A 209 -0.80 -13.02 3.40
N ASN A 210 -1.03 -12.96 2.09
CA ASN A 210 0.02 -12.79 1.09
C ASN A 210 0.77 -11.45 1.26
N LEU A 211 0.05 -10.35 1.52
CA LEU A 211 0.68 -9.05 1.79
C LEU A 211 1.51 -9.05 3.08
N MET A 212 1.00 -9.69 4.15
CA MET A 212 1.74 -9.85 5.42
C MET A 212 3.05 -10.60 5.20
N GLU A 213 3.01 -11.72 4.46
CA GLU A 213 4.19 -12.53 4.14
C GLU A 213 5.19 -11.76 3.30
N GLN A 214 4.75 -11.04 2.26
CA GLN A 214 5.63 -10.21 1.43
C GLN A 214 6.36 -9.14 2.24
N VAL A 215 5.71 -8.52 3.21
CA VAL A 215 6.33 -7.53 4.11
C VAL A 215 7.30 -8.20 5.07
N ALA A 216 6.91 -9.32 5.68
CA ALA A 216 7.70 -10.03 6.68
C ALA A 216 9.04 -10.57 6.16
N VAL A 217 9.17 -10.81 4.84
CA VAL A 217 10.45 -11.18 4.20
C VAL A 217 11.51 -10.08 4.40
N ARG A 218 11.10 -8.79 4.52
CA ARG A 218 12.02 -7.63 4.54
C ARG A 218 12.16 -6.96 5.89
N THR A 219 11.20 -7.17 6.79
CA THR A 219 11.20 -6.51 8.11
C THR A 219 10.50 -7.37 9.16
N LYS A 220 10.90 -7.20 10.41
CA LYS A 220 10.18 -7.78 11.55
C LYS A 220 9.01 -6.85 11.88
N VAL A 221 7.80 -7.30 11.60
CA VAL A 221 6.57 -6.59 11.92
C VAL A 221 6.14 -6.92 13.35
N GLU A 222 5.70 -5.92 14.11
CA GLU A 222 5.08 -6.10 15.42
C GLU A 222 3.55 -6.10 15.32
N PHE A 223 3.00 -5.18 14.52
CA PHE A 223 1.55 -5.04 14.37
C PHE A 223 1.14 -4.89 12.90
N PHE A 224 0.19 -5.72 12.48
CA PHE A 224 -0.58 -5.51 11.26
C PHE A 224 -1.92 -4.88 11.61
N VAL A 225 -2.24 -3.73 11.02
CA VAL A 225 -3.44 -2.95 11.30
C VAL A 225 -4.38 -3.00 10.09
N LEU A 226 -5.59 -3.54 10.27
CA LEU A 226 -6.55 -3.75 9.18
C LEU A 226 -7.95 -3.31 9.62
N ASP A 227 -8.84 -3.11 8.65
CA ASP A 227 -10.23 -2.79 8.95
C ASP A 227 -11.08 -4.03 9.33
N ALA A 228 -12.33 -3.80 9.75
CA ALA A 228 -13.26 -4.87 10.12
C ALA A 228 -13.64 -5.82 8.97
N GLY A 229 -13.43 -5.44 7.72
CA GLY A 229 -13.62 -6.30 6.55
C GLY A 229 -12.65 -7.47 6.51
N TYR A 230 -11.49 -7.31 7.13
CA TYR A 230 -10.44 -8.33 7.24
C TYR A 230 -10.57 -9.23 8.46
N ASP A 231 -11.62 -9.13 9.27
CA ASP A 231 -11.84 -9.95 10.46
C ASP A 231 -12.15 -11.41 10.11
N GLN A 232 -11.09 -12.16 9.80
CA GLN A 232 -11.11 -13.60 9.46
C GLN A 232 -10.00 -14.30 10.22
N LEU A 233 -10.26 -15.51 10.74
CA LEU A 233 -9.31 -16.27 11.55
C LEU A 233 -7.94 -16.40 10.90
N LYS A 234 -7.90 -16.69 9.60
CA LYS A 234 -6.64 -16.85 8.84
C LYS A 234 -5.71 -15.63 8.93
N ASN A 235 -6.24 -14.42 9.04
CA ASN A 235 -5.43 -13.21 9.14
C ASN A 235 -4.73 -13.11 10.51
N TYR A 236 -5.40 -13.53 11.57
CA TYR A 236 -4.78 -13.62 12.90
C TYR A 236 -3.75 -14.75 12.98
N GLU A 237 -4.05 -15.90 12.39
CA GLU A 237 -3.13 -17.06 12.31
C GLU A 237 -1.87 -16.68 11.53
N THR A 238 -2.01 -16.01 10.38
CA THR A 238 -0.86 -15.55 9.58
C THR A 238 -0.01 -14.55 10.37
N ALA A 239 -0.62 -13.54 10.99
CA ALA A 239 0.11 -12.57 11.81
C ALA A 239 0.89 -13.29 12.94
N ARG A 240 0.24 -14.22 13.65
CA ARG A 240 0.87 -15.00 14.72
C ARG A 240 2.04 -15.87 14.21
N ASN A 241 1.89 -16.53 13.07
CA ASN A 241 2.95 -17.33 12.45
C ASN A 241 4.17 -16.48 12.09
N LEU A 242 3.93 -15.22 11.72
CA LEU A 242 4.97 -14.21 11.46
C LEU A 242 5.50 -13.55 12.74
N LYS A 243 5.08 -14.01 13.95
CA LYS A 243 5.42 -13.44 15.27
C LYS A 243 4.99 -11.99 15.43
N ALA A 244 3.90 -11.61 14.75
CA ALA A 244 3.25 -10.31 14.83
C ALA A 244 1.84 -10.43 15.44
N GLN A 245 1.22 -9.29 15.74
CA GLN A 245 -0.17 -9.22 16.20
C GLN A 245 -1.04 -8.55 15.14
N ALA A 246 -2.29 -9.03 14.96
CA ALA A 246 -3.27 -8.41 14.09
C ALA A 246 -4.20 -7.48 14.89
N ILE A 247 -4.24 -6.23 14.52
CA ILE A 247 -5.10 -5.19 15.10
C ILE A 247 -6.28 -5.00 14.14
N ILE A 248 -7.36 -5.75 14.39
CA ILE A 248 -8.56 -5.77 13.54
C ILE A 248 -9.80 -5.57 14.44
N PRO A 249 -10.70 -4.61 14.13
CA PRO A 249 -11.98 -4.52 14.80
C PRO A 249 -12.80 -5.77 14.54
N MET A 250 -13.50 -6.23 15.58
CA MET A 250 -14.36 -7.40 15.45
C MET A 250 -15.57 -7.11 14.57
N ASN A 251 -15.82 -7.97 13.63
CA ASN A 251 -17.01 -7.93 12.76
C ASN A 251 -17.91 -9.12 13.12
N LEU A 252 -19.03 -8.85 13.74
CA LEU A 252 -19.96 -9.90 14.19
C LEU A 252 -20.60 -10.68 13.03
N ARG A 253 -20.66 -10.07 11.82
CA ARG A 253 -21.26 -10.70 10.63
C ARG A 253 -22.65 -11.31 10.92
N ASN A 254 -22.69 -12.65 11.03
CA ASN A 254 -23.90 -13.43 11.27
C ASN A 254 -24.11 -13.77 12.77
N GLU A 255 -23.18 -13.39 13.65
CA GLU A 255 -23.37 -13.54 15.10
C GLU A 255 -24.38 -12.50 15.58
N LYS A 256 -25.61 -12.91 15.85
CA LYS A 256 -26.64 -12.01 16.38
C LYS A 256 -26.37 -11.66 17.84
N GLU A 257 -25.82 -12.59 18.59
CA GLU A 257 -25.49 -12.45 20.00
C GLU A 257 -24.09 -12.99 20.27
N PRO A 258 -23.32 -12.38 21.18
CA PRO A 258 -22.03 -12.93 21.61
C PRO A 258 -22.26 -14.25 22.37
N PRO A 259 -21.25 -15.12 22.48
CA PRO A 259 -21.30 -16.30 23.33
C PRO A 259 -21.69 -15.97 24.78
N ALA A 260 -22.39 -16.88 25.44
CA ALA A 260 -22.80 -16.69 26.86
C ALA A 260 -21.60 -16.34 27.74
N GLY A 261 -21.77 -15.36 28.61
CA GLY A 261 -20.71 -14.91 29.50
C GLY A 261 -19.65 -14.02 28.89
N MET A 262 -19.92 -13.44 27.71
CA MET A 262 -18.95 -12.65 26.94
C MET A 262 -19.62 -11.49 26.22
N MET A 263 -18.89 -10.39 26.08
CA MET A 263 -19.25 -9.27 25.19
C MET A 263 -18.80 -9.56 23.75
N SER A 264 -19.38 -8.83 22.79
CA SER A 264 -19.03 -8.96 21.36
C SER A 264 -17.56 -8.70 21.05
N ASN A 265 -16.86 -7.88 21.83
CA ASN A 265 -15.45 -7.53 21.67
C ASN A 265 -14.48 -8.55 22.31
N GLY A 266 -14.99 -9.67 22.86
CA GLY A 266 -14.20 -10.68 23.56
C GLY A 266 -13.97 -10.40 25.06
N THR A 267 -14.57 -9.36 25.62
CA THR A 267 -14.49 -9.09 27.06
C THR A 267 -15.37 -10.08 27.83
N PRO A 268 -14.85 -10.85 28.82
CA PRO A 268 -15.66 -11.71 29.64
C PRO A 268 -16.67 -10.91 30.48
N CYS A 269 -17.83 -11.49 30.72
CA CYS A 269 -18.79 -10.96 31.67
C CYS A 269 -18.68 -11.65 33.06
N CYS A 270 -18.93 -10.91 34.14
CA CYS A 270 -19.03 -11.50 35.46
C CYS A 270 -20.39 -12.24 35.61
N SER A 271 -20.62 -12.91 36.74
CA SER A 271 -21.86 -13.64 37.06
C SER A 271 -23.12 -12.77 37.01
N MET A 272 -23.00 -11.46 37.18
CA MET A 272 -24.08 -10.47 37.07
C MET A 272 -24.23 -9.90 35.63
N GLY A 273 -23.49 -10.42 34.63
CA GLY A 273 -23.56 -9.96 33.26
C GLY A 273 -22.80 -8.65 32.97
N PHE A 274 -22.10 -8.05 33.96
CA PHE A 274 -21.31 -6.85 33.71
C PHE A 274 -20.00 -7.19 32.97
N PRO A 275 -19.57 -6.40 31.97
CA PRO A 275 -18.29 -6.60 31.31
C PRO A 275 -17.14 -6.40 32.30
N MET A 276 -16.24 -7.36 32.34
CA MET A 276 -15.06 -7.30 33.22
C MET A 276 -14.05 -6.27 32.74
N THR A 277 -13.31 -5.68 33.65
CA THR A 277 -12.28 -4.69 33.31
C THR A 277 -11.00 -5.37 32.86
N TYR A 278 -10.54 -5.11 31.62
CA TYR A 278 -9.22 -5.51 31.16
C TYR A 278 -8.14 -4.93 32.07
N TRP A 279 -7.24 -5.78 32.56
CA TRP A 279 -6.22 -5.41 33.55
C TRP A 279 -4.79 -5.56 33.03
N GLY A 280 -4.58 -6.22 31.90
CA GLY A 280 -3.28 -6.44 31.27
C GLY A 280 -3.16 -7.83 30.66
N ALA A 281 -1.99 -8.09 30.09
CA ALA A 281 -1.63 -9.38 29.50
C ALA A 281 -0.25 -9.82 30.01
N VAL A 282 -0.05 -11.12 30.13
CA VAL A 282 1.25 -11.75 30.37
C VAL A 282 1.38 -12.92 29.40
N GLY A 283 2.29 -12.77 28.40
CA GLY A 283 2.34 -13.70 27.29
C GLY A 283 1.00 -13.78 26.58
N ASP A 284 0.50 -14.99 26.35
CA ASP A 284 -0.79 -15.24 25.71
C ASP A 284 -2.00 -15.19 26.67
N ILE A 285 -1.81 -14.81 27.92
CA ILE A 285 -2.88 -14.75 28.92
C ILE A 285 -3.35 -13.32 29.14
N LEU A 286 -4.61 -13.04 28.78
CA LEU A 286 -5.32 -11.81 29.14
C LEU A 286 -5.88 -11.93 30.55
N LYS A 287 -5.78 -10.87 31.33
CA LYS A 287 -6.29 -10.77 32.67
C LYS A 287 -7.40 -9.74 32.75
N PHE A 288 -8.54 -10.13 33.35
CA PHE A 288 -9.69 -9.27 33.56
C PHE A 288 -10.03 -9.28 35.04
N ARG A 289 -10.47 -8.11 35.57
CA ARG A 289 -10.86 -7.94 36.98
C ARG A 289 -12.33 -7.55 37.10
N CYS A 290 -12.88 -7.83 38.29
CA CYS A 290 -14.22 -7.42 38.65
C CYS A 290 -14.42 -5.90 38.41
N PRO A 291 -15.46 -5.49 37.64
CA PRO A 291 -15.70 -4.09 37.34
C PRO A 291 -16.12 -3.26 38.56
N HIS A 292 -16.76 -3.88 39.56
CA HIS A 292 -17.06 -3.22 40.83
C HIS A 292 -15.76 -2.96 41.62
N ALA A 293 -14.87 -3.95 41.73
CA ALA A 293 -13.59 -3.77 42.43
C ALA A 293 -12.67 -2.71 41.75
N THR A 294 -12.91 -2.39 40.48
CA THR A 294 -12.20 -1.34 39.74
C THR A 294 -12.95 -0.01 39.69
N GLY A 295 -14.10 0.10 40.40
CA GLY A 295 -14.91 1.33 40.48
C GLY A 295 -15.66 1.69 39.18
N LYS A 296 -15.84 0.76 38.27
CA LYS A 296 -16.52 1.02 36.97
C LYS A 296 -18.03 0.82 37.02
N VAL A 297 -18.51 -0.04 37.91
CA VAL A 297 -19.94 -0.34 38.10
C VAL A 297 -20.24 -0.50 39.58
N ASP A 298 -21.46 -0.17 39.98
CA ASP A 298 -21.98 -0.50 41.32
C ASP A 298 -22.70 -1.85 41.25
N CYS A 299 -22.13 -2.87 41.89
CA CYS A 299 -22.67 -4.22 41.87
C CYS A 299 -23.57 -4.45 43.07
N PRO A 300 -24.84 -4.83 42.90
CA PRO A 300 -25.76 -5.03 44.00
C PRO A 300 -25.36 -6.17 44.93
N LEU A 301 -24.55 -7.13 44.45
CA LEU A 301 -24.04 -8.23 45.28
C LEU A 301 -22.75 -7.87 46.03
N GLY A 302 -22.13 -6.74 45.70
CA GLY A 302 -20.80 -6.41 46.24
C GLY A 302 -19.71 -7.38 45.81
N MET A 303 -18.49 -7.20 46.30
CA MET A 303 -17.35 -8.08 45.98
C MET A 303 -17.40 -9.42 46.70
N ALA A 304 -17.94 -9.45 47.92
CA ALA A 304 -17.92 -10.63 48.81
C ALA A 304 -18.65 -11.85 48.22
N ALA A 305 -19.65 -11.64 47.36
CA ALA A 305 -20.40 -12.71 46.71
C ALA A 305 -19.57 -13.48 45.66
N CYS A 306 -18.55 -12.84 45.07
CA CYS A 306 -17.77 -13.42 43.96
C CYS A 306 -16.31 -13.69 44.35
N SER A 307 -15.78 -13.07 45.42
CA SER A 307 -14.39 -13.22 45.83
C SER A 307 -14.21 -12.81 47.29
N SER A 308 -13.44 -13.57 48.02
CA SER A 308 -13.02 -13.23 49.39
C SER A 308 -11.93 -12.15 49.45
N SER A 309 -11.37 -11.80 48.29
CA SER A 309 -10.30 -10.79 48.19
C SER A 309 -10.83 -9.43 47.81
N ASN A 310 -10.32 -8.37 48.45
CA ASN A 310 -10.56 -6.98 48.05
C ASN A 310 -10.07 -6.65 46.62
N TYR A 311 -9.27 -7.51 46.02
CA TYR A 311 -8.86 -7.39 44.61
C TYR A 311 -10.02 -7.70 43.64
N GLY A 312 -11.03 -8.43 44.11
CA GLY A 312 -12.18 -8.87 43.36
C GLY A 312 -11.91 -10.11 42.48
N MET A 313 -12.97 -10.60 41.87
CA MET A 313 -12.90 -11.73 40.95
C MET A 313 -11.96 -11.42 39.78
N VAL A 314 -11.16 -12.43 39.41
CA VAL A 314 -10.23 -12.37 38.26
C VAL A 314 -10.54 -13.49 37.30
N VAL A 315 -10.67 -13.14 36.03
CA VAL A 315 -10.76 -14.10 34.91
C VAL A 315 -9.49 -14.00 34.10
N LYS A 316 -8.89 -15.13 33.77
CA LYS A 316 -7.76 -15.26 32.89
C LYS A 316 -8.21 -15.98 31.63
N VAL A 317 -7.87 -15.44 30.46
CA VAL A 317 -8.25 -15.98 29.16
C VAL A 317 -7.00 -16.22 28.32
N ASP A 318 -6.87 -17.41 27.78
CA ASP A 318 -5.79 -17.74 26.84
C ASP A 318 -6.19 -17.25 25.43
N THR A 319 -5.37 -16.36 24.85
CA THR A 319 -5.60 -15.82 23.51
C THR A 319 -5.52 -16.89 22.42
N THR A 320 -4.82 -18.02 22.67
CA THR A 320 -4.70 -19.12 21.73
C THR A 320 -5.99 -19.91 21.55
N SER A 321 -6.92 -19.81 22.50
CA SER A 321 -8.23 -20.48 22.44
C SER A 321 -9.13 -19.90 21.33
N ASP A 322 -9.02 -18.59 21.04
CA ASP A 322 -9.70 -17.91 19.94
C ASP A 322 -8.93 -16.65 19.56
N LEU A 323 -8.01 -16.75 18.60
CA LEU A 323 -7.17 -15.65 18.13
C LEU A 323 -7.96 -14.47 17.58
N ARG A 324 -9.14 -14.73 17.01
CA ARG A 324 -10.00 -13.68 16.47
C ARG A 324 -10.67 -12.88 17.61
N ARG A 325 -11.13 -13.55 18.65
CA ARG A 325 -11.88 -12.94 19.75
C ARG A 325 -10.96 -12.26 20.76
N TYR A 326 -9.85 -12.88 21.07
CA TYR A 326 -8.91 -12.42 22.09
C TYR A 326 -7.66 -11.78 21.47
N SER A 327 -7.74 -10.49 21.14
CA SER A 327 -6.60 -9.75 20.60
C SER A 327 -5.61 -9.30 21.69
N THR A 328 -4.35 -9.22 21.36
CA THR A 328 -3.30 -8.64 22.20
C THR A 328 -2.69 -7.43 21.48
N PRO A 329 -2.75 -6.19 22.03
CA PRO A 329 -3.48 -5.80 23.22
C PRO A 329 -5.01 -5.98 23.09
N HIS A 330 -5.72 -6.02 24.21
CA HIS A 330 -7.19 -6.16 24.21
C HIS A 330 -7.87 -4.95 23.56
N ARG A 331 -8.96 -5.16 22.79
CA ARG A 331 -9.64 -4.11 21.99
C ARG A 331 -10.13 -2.92 22.78
N ASP A 332 -10.50 -3.08 24.06
CA ASP A 332 -10.91 -1.96 24.92
C ASP A 332 -9.75 -1.17 25.52
N SER A 333 -8.51 -1.64 25.32
CA SER A 333 -7.34 -0.95 25.85
C SER A 333 -7.04 0.33 25.06
N LYS A 334 -6.48 1.34 25.78
CA LYS A 334 -5.99 2.57 25.15
C LYS A 334 -4.96 2.26 24.08
N ARG A 335 -4.04 1.32 24.35
CA ARG A 335 -2.99 0.91 23.40
C ARG A 335 -3.55 0.35 22.10
N TRP A 336 -4.61 -0.48 22.16
CA TRP A 336 -5.24 -1.02 20.95
C TRP A 336 -5.84 0.09 20.11
N LYS A 337 -6.51 1.08 20.74
CA LYS A 337 -7.12 2.21 20.02
C LYS A 337 -6.07 3.10 19.35
N GLU A 338 -4.95 3.33 20.02
CA GLU A 338 -3.81 4.07 19.45
C GLU A 338 -3.25 3.35 18.22
N LEU A 339 -2.99 2.04 18.32
CA LEU A 339 -2.52 1.23 17.18
C LEU A 339 -3.53 1.22 16.04
N TYR A 340 -4.82 1.03 16.32
CA TYR A 340 -5.84 1.03 15.28
C TYR A 340 -5.95 2.36 14.56
N HIS A 341 -5.70 3.47 15.24
CA HIS A 341 -5.71 4.80 14.62
C HIS A 341 -4.63 4.95 13.54
N GLU A 342 -3.53 4.21 13.62
CA GLU A 342 -2.47 4.19 12.61
C GLU A 342 -2.95 3.66 11.26
N ARG A 343 -4.11 2.98 11.17
CA ARG A 343 -4.73 2.51 9.92
C ARG A 343 -4.91 3.63 8.88
N THR A 344 -5.12 4.86 9.34
CA THR A 344 -5.29 6.02 8.44
C THR A 344 -4.10 6.27 7.52
N SER A 345 -2.91 5.72 7.84
CA SER A 345 -1.71 5.81 7.00
C SER A 345 -1.89 5.19 5.61
N VAL A 346 -2.56 4.03 5.51
CA VAL A 346 -2.82 3.40 4.22
C VAL A 346 -3.87 4.17 3.41
N GLU A 347 -4.84 4.80 4.07
CA GLU A 347 -5.81 5.69 3.41
C GLU A 347 -5.11 6.90 2.80
N ARG A 348 -4.16 7.52 3.54
CA ARG A 348 -3.36 8.65 3.03
C ARG A 348 -2.44 8.23 1.89
N CYS A 349 -1.85 7.04 1.94
CA CYS A 349 -1.07 6.48 0.82
C CYS A 349 -1.95 6.29 -0.42
N ASN A 350 -3.12 5.68 -0.27
CA ASN A 350 -4.10 5.51 -1.34
C ASN A 350 -4.55 6.86 -1.95
N ALA A 351 -4.81 7.86 -1.10
CA ALA A 351 -5.17 9.20 -1.55
C ALA A 351 -4.05 9.83 -2.38
N ARG A 352 -2.78 9.71 -1.96
CA ARG A 352 -1.62 10.20 -2.73
C ARG A 352 -1.51 9.54 -4.09
N LEU A 353 -1.63 8.20 -4.15
CA LEU A 353 -1.57 7.45 -5.41
C LEU A 353 -2.68 7.86 -6.39
N LYS A 354 -3.89 8.14 -5.90
CA LYS A 354 -5.05 8.47 -6.74
C LYS A 354 -5.15 9.95 -7.10
N THR A 355 -4.85 10.84 -6.15
CA THR A 355 -5.07 12.29 -6.32
C THR A 355 -3.87 12.97 -6.99
N PHE A 356 -2.65 12.59 -6.61
CA PHE A 356 -1.44 13.26 -7.10
C PHE A 356 -0.72 12.48 -8.18
N LEU A 357 -1.00 11.19 -8.31
CA LEU A 357 -0.45 10.32 -9.35
C LEU A 357 -1.59 9.76 -10.22
N THR A 358 -1.28 8.82 -11.07
CA THR A 358 -2.22 8.31 -12.08
C THR A 358 -2.85 6.96 -11.74
N ALA A 359 -2.88 6.57 -10.46
CA ALA A 359 -3.31 5.22 -10.07
C ALA A 359 -4.73 4.85 -10.51
N ASP A 360 -5.68 5.81 -10.49
CA ASP A 360 -7.07 5.61 -10.94
C ASP A 360 -7.34 6.18 -12.34
N ALA A 361 -6.37 6.87 -12.96
CA ALA A 361 -6.48 7.47 -14.30
C ALA A 361 -5.74 6.64 -15.36
N MET A 362 -5.74 5.32 -15.24
CA MET A 362 -5.00 4.44 -16.13
C MET A 362 -5.69 4.24 -17.48
N HIS A 363 -4.87 4.11 -18.54
CA HIS A 363 -5.30 3.83 -19.91
C HIS A 363 -4.68 2.53 -20.44
N VAL A 364 -4.46 1.58 -19.54
CA VAL A 364 -3.99 0.23 -19.85
C VAL A 364 -5.05 -0.79 -19.43
N TRP A 365 -5.04 -1.97 -20.02
CA TRP A 365 -6.03 -3.02 -19.84
C TRP A 365 -5.35 -4.38 -19.58
N GLY A 366 -6.07 -5.24 -18.89
CA GLY A 366 -5.60 -6.54 -18.45
C GLY A 366 -4.76 -6.45 -17.17
N ILE A 367 -5.03 -7.35 -16.23
CA ILE A 367 -4.52 -7.30 -14.85
C ILE A 367 -3.00 -7.12 -14.77
N ARG A 368 -2.21 -7.78 -15.62
CA ARG A 368 -0.74 -7.67 -15.61
C ARG A 368 -0.27 -6.24 -15.91
N LYS A 369 -0.85 -5.58 -16.91
CA LYS A 369 -0.52 -4.19 -17.27
C LYS A 369 -1.01 -3.22 -16.22
N VAL A 370 -2.19 -3.46 -15.65
CA VAL A 370 -2.73 -2.68 -14.53
C VAL A 370 -1.80 -2.78 -13.32
N THR A 371 -1.37 -3.99 -12.97
CA THR A 371 -0.40 -4.21 -11.88
C THR A 371 0.92 -3.47 -12.13
N THR A 372 1.46 -3.54 -13.35
CA THR A 372 2.67 -2.78 -13.73
C THR A 372 2.45 -1.28 -13.55
N HIS A 373 1.30 -0.75 -13.98
CA HIS A 373 0.96 0.67 -13.81
C HIS A 373 0.92 1.06 -12.32
N GLN A 374 0.33 0.22 -11.46
CA GLN A 374 0.30 0.48 -10.02
C GLN A 374 1.69 0.45 -9.40
N TYR A 375 2.55 -0.48 -9.82
CA TYR A 375 3.96 -0.47 -9.38
C TYR A 375 4.70 0.81 -9.79
N LEU A 376 4.49 1.33 -11.02
CA LEU A 376 5.12 2.60 -11.43
C LEU A 376 4.68 3.76 -10.53
N ASN A 377 3.40 3.83 -10.16
CA ASN A 377 2.91 4.84 -9.20
C ASN A 377 3.54 4.67 -7.80
N ALA A 378 3.63 3.44 -7.29
CA ALA A 378 4.23 3.15 -6.00
C ALA A 378 5.74 3.45 -5.98
N ILE A 379 6.46 3.14 -7.08
CA ILE A 379 7.87 3.50 -7.28
C ILE A 379 8.08 5.00 -7.17
N VAL A 380 7.17 5.81 -7.71
CA VAL A 380 7.28 7.27 -7.62
C VAL A 380 7.27 7.74 -6.17
N LEU A 381 6.41 7.18 -5.30
CA LEU A 381 6.40 7.53 -3.87
C LEU A 381 7.73 7.18 -3.19
N LEU A 382 8.21 5.93 -3.38
CA LEU A 382 9.46 5.45 -2.78
C LEU A 382 10.68 6.25 -3.27
N ALA A 383 10.80 6.46 -4.58
CA ALA A 383 11.91 7.20 -5.15
C ALA A 383 11.90 8.67 -4.75
N SER A 384 10.70 9.28 -4.61
CA SER A 384 10.57 10.64 -4.09
C SER A 384 11.04 10.75 -2.64
N ALA A 385 10.69 9.79 -1.79
CA ALA A 385 11.14 9.75 -0.40
C ALA A 385 12.67 9.60 -0.30
N LEU A 386 13.26 8.69 -1.08
CA LEU A 386 14.73 8.52 -1.17
C LEU A 386 15.42 9.80 -1.68
N ALA A 387 14.86 10.45 -2.70
CA ALA A 387 15.39 11.68 -3.27
C ALA A 387 15.41 12.82 -2.24
N MET A 388 14.33 12.95 -1.46
CA MET A 388 14.22 13.96 -0.39
C MET A 388 15.20 13.69 0.76
N ALA A 389 15.32 12.44 1.21
CA ALA A 389 16.27 12.07 2.26
C ALA A 389 17.72 12.35 1.83
N GLY A 390 18.12 11.94 0.62
CA GLY A 390 19.45 12.20 0.08
C GLY A 390 19.74 13.68 -0.19
N HIS A 391 18.72 14.50 -0.45
CA HIS A 391 18.89 15.94 -0.62
C HIS A 391 19.06 16.67 0.72
N SER A 392 18.31 16.26 1.74
CA SER A 392 18.39 16.82 3.08
C SER A 392 19.75 16.55 3.74
N SER A 393 20.33 15.35 3.55
CA SER A 393 21.65 15.00 4.07
C SER A 393 22.77 15.79 3.40
N LYS A 394 22.67 16.14 2.11
CA LYS A 394 23.63 16.99 1.39
C LYS A 394 23.52 18.47 1.73
N ALA A 395 22.36 18.93 2.19
CA ALA A 395 22.15 20.31 2.60
C ALA A 395 22.61 20.57 4.05
N ALA A 396 22.77 19.51 4.83
CA ALA A 396 23.22 19.53 6.23
C ALA A 396 24.73 19.29 6.39
N ALA A 397 25.44 18.85 5.34
CA ALA A 397 26.87 18.65 5.27
C ALA A 397 27.55 19.84 4.53
#